data_6c840f52444b6b7804cbb7e3551c1f3d
#
_entry.id   6c840f52444b6b7804cbb7e3551c1f3d
#
_cell.length_a   1.000
_cell.length_b   1.000
_cell.length_c   1.000
_cell.angle_alpha   90.00
_cell.angle_beta   90.00
_cell.angle_gamma   90.00
#
_symmetry.space_group_name_H-M   'P 1'
#
loop_
_entity.id
_entity.type
_entity.pdbx_description
1 polymer ?
#
loop_
_entity_poly.entity_id
_entity_poly.type
_entity_poly.pdbx_seq_one_letter_code
_entity_poly.pdbx_strand_id
1 'polypeptide(L)' 'MEKVFDYKIGDQVWLMHNDCAVCATVSRLWYTKFYSYNDSVSENETYYVSVDGKPIHDSFKKEQLFVTKADLINSL' A
#
# COMPACT_ATOMS: atom_id res chain seq x y z
N MET A 1 2.80 -19.84 9.11
CA MET A 1 3.48 -19.24 7.95
C MET A 1 3.36 -17.72 8.03
N GLU A 2 4.47 -17.04 7.95
CA GLU A 2 4.45 -15.59 7.99
C GLU A 2 3.94 -15.02 6.67
N LYS A 3 3.18 -13.93 6.76
CA LYS A 3 2.72 -13.22 5.57
C LYS A 3 3.87 -12.41 4.99
N VAL A 4 4.11 -12.58 3.69
CA VAL A 4 5.11 -11.79 2.98
C VAL A 4 4.40 -10.66 2.25
N PHE A 5 4.75 -9.43 2.63
CA PHE A 5 4.21 -8.22 1.97
C PHE A 5 5.07 -7.87 0.76
N ASP A 6 4.45 -7.23 -0.23
CA ASP A 6 5.18 -6.78 -1.42
C ASP A 6 6.11 -5.60 -1.11
N TYR A 7 5.81 -4.85 -0.05
CA TYR A 7 6.63 -3.73 0.40
C TYR A 7 6.95 -3.88 1.87
N LYS A 8 8.05 -3.30 2.29
CA LYS A 8 8.51 -3.32 3.68
C LYS A 8 8.45 -1.92 4.27
N ILE A 9 8.39 -1.85 5.60
CA ILE A 9 8.48 -0.57 6.29
C ILE A 9 9.82 0.08 5.92
N GLY A 10 9.76 1.34 5.50
CA GLY A 10 10.93 2.08 5.05
C GLY A 10 11.10 2.10 3.54
N ASP A 11 10.36 1.27 2.80
CA ASP A 11 10.41 1.29 1.34
C ASP A 11 9.80 2.57 0.81
N GLN A 12 10.41 3.10 -0.26
CA GLN A 12 9.87 4.26 -0.95
C GLN A 12 8.97 3.80 -2.09
N VAL A 13 7.79 4.40 -2.16
CA VAL A 13 6.78 4.06 -3.18
C VAL A 13 6.22 5.34 -3.76
N TRP A 14 5.62 5.22 -4.94
CA TRP A 14 4.93 6.33 -5.60
C TRP A 14 3.44 6.05 -5.62
N LEU A 15 2.66 7.09 -5.36
CA LEU A 15 1.20 6.96 -5.35
C LEU A 15 0.55 8.27 -5.77
N MET A 16 -0.74 8.19 -6.09
CA MET A 16 -1.53 9.40 -6.37
C MET A 16 -2.18 9.87 -5.08
N HIS A 17 -1.96 11.13 -4.76
CA HIS A 17 -2.56 11.76 -3.58
C HIS A 17 -2.93 13.19 -3.95
N ASN A 18 -4.21 13.56 -3.74
CA ASN A 18 -4.74 14.87 -4.12
C ASN A 18 -4.46 15.20 -5.59
N ASP A 19 -4.66 14.20 -6.47
CA ASP A 19 -4.47 14.32 -7.93
C ASP A 19 -3.01 14.58 -8.33
N CYS A 20 -2.06 14.31 -7.43
CA CYS A 20 -0.64 14.48 -7.70
C CYS A 20 0.10 13.18 -7.44
N ALA A 21 1.13 12.92 -8.26
CA ALA A 21 2.03 11.81 -8.01
C ALA A 21 3.02 12.24 -6.92
N VAL A 22 3.05 11.49 -5.82
CA VAL A 22 3.94 11.80 -4.70
C VAL A 22 4.79 10.58 -4.34
N CYS A 23 6.00 10.84 -3.86
CA CYS A 23 6.86 9.81 -3.31
C CYS A 23 6.60 9.71 -1.81
N ALA A 24 6.35 8.50 -1.34
CA ALA A 24 6.02 8.27 0.06
C ALA A 24 6.85 7.11 0.61
N THR A 25 6.93 7.03 1.93
CA THR A 25 7.63 5.96 2.62
C THR A 25 6.62 5.09 3.34
N VAL A 26 6.72 3.78 3.17
CA VAL A 26 5.84 2.83 3.86
C VAL A 26 6.13 2.89 5.35
N SER A 27 5.11 3.23 6.15
CA SER A 27 5.26 3.40 7.60
C SER A 27 4.58 2.30 8.41
N ARG A 28 3.59 1.62 7.83
CA ARG A 28 2.87 0.56 8.52
C ARG A 28 2.34 -0.46 7.51
N LEU A 29 2.36 -1.71 7.92
CA LEU A 29 1.78 -2.82 7.17
C LEU A 29 0.61 -3.39 7.96
N TRP A 30 -0.48 -3.70 7.28
CA TRP A 30 -1.66 -4.27 7.91
C TRP A 30 -2.17 -5.43 7.06
N TYR A 31 -2.39 -6.57 7.69
CA TYR A 31 -2.90 -7.76 7.01
C TYR A 31 -4.13 -8.25 7.74
N THR A 32 -5.20 -8.49 6.99
CA THR A 32 -6.45 -9.02 7.54
C THR A 32 -6.90 -10.22 6.73
N LYS A 33 -7.33 -11.26 7.43
CA LYS A 33 -7.84 -12.46 6.81
C LYS A 33 -9.24 -12.72 7.35
N PHE A 34 -10.20 -12.85 6.44
CA PHE A 34 -11.59 -13.09 6.79
C PHE A 34 -11.99 -14.50 6.37
N TYR A 35 -12.72 -15.18 7.25
CA TYR A 35 -13.31 -16.49 6.98
C TYR A 35 -14.81 -16.34 6.92
N SER A 36 -15.41 -16.80 5.82
CA SER A 36 -16.87 -16.83 5.68
C SER A 36 -17.39 -18.23 6.02
N TYR A 37 -18.64 -18.29 6.45
CA TYR A 37 -19.22 -19.56 6.86
C TYR A 37 -19.40 -20.55 5.69
N ASN A 38 -19.29 -20.08 4.45
CA ASN A 38 -19.32 -20.96 3.26
C ASN A 38 -17.92 -21.37 2.80
N ASP A 39 -16.97 -21.35 3.72
CA ASP A 39 -15.56 -21.73 3.48
C ASP A 39 -14.79 -20.79 2.55
N SER A 40 -15.34 -19.61 2.26
CA SER A 40 -14.62 -18.58 1.52
C SER A 40 -13.63 -17.89 2.42
N VAL A 41 -12.44 -17.58 1.87
CA VAL A 41 -11.41 -16.87 2.59
C VAL A 41 -11.05 -15.62 1.80
N SER A 42 -11.11 -14.47 2.46
CA SER A 42 -10.71 -13.18 1.87
C SER A 42 -9.50 -12.64 2.62
N GLU A 43 -8.52 -12.17 1.87
CA GLU A 43 -7.32 -11.58 2.44
C GLU A 43 -7.16 -10.15 1.94
N ASN A 44 -6.80 -9.24 2.85
CA ASN A 44 -6.57 -7.84 2.53
C ASN A 44 -5.22 -7.41 3.07
N GLU A 45 -4.42 -6.80 2.19
CA GLU A 45 -3.18 -6.15 2.56
C GLU A 45 -3.39 -4.65 2.45
N THR A 46 -3.01 -3.93 3.49
CA THR A 46 -3.16 -2.48 3.52
C THR A 46 -1.82 -1.87 3.90
N TYR A 47 -1.47 -0.80 3.22
CA TYR A 47 -0.24 -0.08 3.44
C TYR A 47 -0.54 1.33 3.90
N TYR A 48 0.17 1.77 4.93
CA TYR A 48 0.11 3.14 5.42
C TYR A 48 1.44 3.79 5.10
N VAL A 49 1.39 5.01 4.64
CA VAL A 49 2.58 5.71 4.16
C VAL A 49 2.68 7.09 4.80
N SER A 50 3.88 7.65 4.76
CA SER A 50 4.12 9.02 5.18
C SER A 50 4.83 9.77 4.07
N VAL A 51 4.53 11.06 3.96
CA VAL A 51 5.16 11.96 3.00
C VAL A 51 5.85 13.07 3.78
N ASP A 52 7.14 13.26 3.53
CA ASP A 52 7.97 14.24 4.22
C ASP A 52 7.88 14.14 5.75
N GLY A 53 7.85 12.90 6.25
CA GLY A 53 7.76 12.63 7.66
C GLY A 53 6.38 12.80 8.29
N LYS A 54 5.38 13.14 7.47
CA LYS A 54 4.01 13.30 7.94
C LYS A 54 3.16 12.11 7.50
N PRO A 55 2.50 11.41 8.42
CA PRO A 55 1.66 10.29 8.04
C PRO A 55 0.44 10.74 7.26
N ILE A 56 0.11 9.95 6.23
CA ILE A 56 -1.14 10.14 5.50
C ILE A 56 -2.19 9.26 6.18
N HIS A 57 -3.37 9.82 6.43
CA HIS A 57 -4.43 9.11 7.14
C HIS A 57 -5.14 8.08 6.26
N ASP A 58 -4.94 8.13 4.96
CA ASP A 58 -5.54 7.17 4.05
C ASP A 58 -4.74 5.88 4.03
N SER A 59 -5.42 4.79 3.72
CA SER A 59 -4.79 3.49 3.52
C SER A 59 -4.73 3.17 2.04
N PHE A 60 -3.73 2.40 1.64
CA PHE A 60 -3.49 2.06 0.24
C PHE A 60 -3.34 0.57 0.08
N LYS A 61 -3.79 0.05 -1.05
CA LYS A 61 -3.56 -1.33 -1.43
C LYS A 61 -2.35 -1.39 -2.35
N LYS A 62 -1.77 -2.59 -2.49
CA LYS A 62 -0.56 -2.74 -3.31
C LYS A 62 -0.75 -2.26 -4.75
N GLU A 63 -1.98 -2.36 -5.28
CA GLU A 63 -2.28 -1.92 -6.64
C GLU A 63 -2.19 -0.41 -6.81
N GLN A 64 -2.24 0.33 -5.71
CA GLN A 64 -2.15 1.78 -5.70
C GLN A 64 -0.73 2.29 -5.50
N LEU A 65 0.22 1.39 -5.23
CA LEU A 65 1.61 1.73 -4.95
C LEU A 65 2.50 1.27 -6.09
N PHE A 66 3.48 2.10 -6.45
CA PHE A 66 4.40 1.83 -7.55
C PHE A 66 5.83 2.08 -7.11
N VAL A 67 6.75 1.29 -7.65
CA VAL A 67 8.17 1.41 -7.30
C VAL A 67 8.77 2.68 -7.87
N THR A 68 8.33 3.09 -9.07
CA THR A 68 8.84 4.29 -9.72
C THR A 68 7.69 5.20 -10.15
N LYS A 69 8.01 6.49 -10.32
CA LYS A 69 7.05 7.46 -10.84
C LYS A 69 6.59 7.10 -12.25
N ALA A 70 7.51 6.57 -13.07
CA ALA A 70 7.17 6.16 -14.43
C ALA A 70 6.12 5.06 -14.44
N ASP A 71 6.24 4.08 -13.54
CA ASP A 71 5.25 3.00 -13.43
C ASP A 71 3.88 3.54 -13.05
N LEU A 72 3.84 4.49 -12.13
CA LEU A 72 2.59 5.14 -11.72
C LEU A 72 1.94 5.85 -12.91
N ILE A 73 2.70 6.63 -13.63
CA ILE A 73 2.19 7.41 -14.77
C ILE A 73 1.70 6.48 -15.86
N ASN A 74 2.41 5.39 -16.13
CA ASN A 74 2.02 4.43 -17.16
C ASN A 74 0.74 3.67 -16.81
N SER A 75 0.34 3.67 -15.54
CA SER A 75 -0.88 2.99 -15.10
C SER A 75 -2.14 3.84 -15.26
N LEU A 76 -1.98 5.12 -15.51
CA LEU A 76 -3.11 6.06 -15.60
C LEU A 76 -3.86 5.96 -16.93
#